data_b05203cc04293dbd18eb0b0cdc8c4a36
#
_entry.id   b05203cc04293dbd18eb0b0cdc8c4a36
#
_cell.length_a   1.000
_cell.length_b   1.000
_cell.length_c   1.000
_cell.angle_alpha   90.00
_cell.angle_beta   90.00
_cell.angle_gamma   90.00
#
_symmetry.space_group_name_H-M   'P 1'
#
loop_
_entity.id
_entity.type
_entity.pdbx_description
1 polymer ?
#
loop_
_entity_poly.entity_id
_entity_poly.type
_entity_poly.pdbx_seq_one_letter_code
_entity_poly.pdbx_strand_id
1 'polypeptide(L)'
;MYRYLALTWDDTIDGINVAGSSIRDRVRDILPAYVPCLDLPGLHVFFHRSEANPNTLTNVNRAGIILGRAFQRGDPSRYGIGNGHPYDGDTLYSNIVRTRGRNLIEGWWGSFVAFIRLPTDNSSLILRSPMSSVPCFRAQIGDLHIFFSSVEDFSTLGLTPLTVDWELVAAQATNGDYLTSATAIREITEVQAGESVSVDGLGISTTPYWDPREISRRSQIEDFETASRRLRRATQESIDGWVAAYPSAMLSLSGGLDSSIVLGCMTQSPSRPTITCVTYHSDQIGDERRYARAVTQKLEVDLLELPRSKNASLEAIFDCSRTSRPLLSFSAFDRYSRDLAVAKTHGASVIFDGELGDNVFGGGIGHEVAYYLQLHGLNVGAFRVAADYALRAKISGWKALRIGIEERRETNKQRYWSIFNYIEATGYDASVSGLISRDAFESYRATQLRYIHPWLLETEGVPLGRVAIIYGLFMMTSVFPEISFAFGSPGDPALISPLSSQPLVELSLQLASFLHVRDGRERAVARRAFSDLLPPSVTNRVGKGTNMQWLHTLVNSRRPFLKEMLLDGLMVRAGILDRHKLESVLSPAVSNTKVGVLDVIRMLYIEAWLRRWGHRERRA
;
A
#
# COMPACT_ATOMS: atom_id res chain seq x y z
N MET A 1 -0.15 -7.79 -13.86
CA MET A 1 -1.20 -7.00 -13.14
C MET A 1 -2.55 -7.58 -13.43
N TYR A 2 -3.43 -7.67 -12.43
CA TYR A 2 -4.72 -8.35 -12.57
C TYR A 2 -5.81 -7.36 -12.97
N ARG A 3 -6.05 -7.17 -14.27
CA ARG A 3 -7.14 -6.34 -14.77
C ARG A 3 -8.40 -7.17 -14.94
N TYR A 4 -9.47 -6.75 -14.27
CA TYR A 4 -10.77 -7.42 -14.31
C TYR A 4 -11.92 -6.40 -14.25
N LEU A 5 -13.09 -6.89 -14.64
CA LEU A 5 -14.38 -6.23 -14.50
C LEU A 5 -15.42 -7.28 -14.15
N ALA A 6 -16.22 -7.03 -13.12
CA ALA A 6 -17.30 -7.92 -12.69
C ALA A 6 -18.61 -7.15 -12.61
N LEU A 7 -19.68 -7.78 -13.07
CA LEU A 7 -21.05 -7.27 -13.00
C LEU A 7 -21.84 -8.14 -12.03
N THR A 8 -22.57 -7.52 -11.12
CA THR A 8 -23.46 -8.27 -10.23
C THR A 8 -24.77 -7.51 -10.01
N TRP A 9 -25.86 -8.28 -9.93
CA TRP A 9 -27.22 -7.78 -9.74
C TRP A 9 -28.11 -8.87 -9.14
N ASP A 10 -29.31 -8.49 -8.70
CA ASP A 10 -30.35 -9.44 -8.34
C ASP A 10 -30.99 -10.02 -9.61
N ASP A 11 -30.70 -11.29 -9.91
CA ASP A 11 -31.18 -11.99 -11.10
C ASP A 11 -32.66 -12.39 -11.04
N THR A 12 -33.33 -12.16 -9.91
CA THR A 12 -34.78 -12.36 -9.78
C THR A 12 -35.61 -11.21 -10.41
N ILE A 13 -34.95 -10.10 -10.78
CA ILE A 13 -35.56 -8.91 -11.36
C ILE A 13 -35.34 -8.88 -12.88
N ASP A 14 -36.39 -9.18 -13.66
CA ASP A 14 -36.30 -9.33 -15.12
C ASP A 14 -35.70 -8.13 -15.85
N GLY A 15 -36.07 -6.90 -15.49
CA GLY A 15 -35.57 -5.68 -16.12
C GLY A 15 -34.05 -5.49 -15.96
N ILE A 16 -33.49 -5.95 -14.86
CA ILE A 16 -32.05 -5.83 -14.57
C ILE A 16 -31.24 -6.87 -15.35
N ASN A 17 -31.78 -8.03 -15.60
CA ASN A 17 -31.17 -9.05 -16.45
C ASN A 17 -30.89 -8.53 -17.87
N VAL A 18 -31.80 -7.72 -18.43
CA VAL A 18 -31.63 -7.07 -19.74
C VAL A 18 -30.53 -6.01 -19.69
N ALA A 19 -30.49 -5.19 -18.64
CA ALA A 19 -29.44 -4.18 -18.44
C ALA A 19 -28.06 -4.83 -18.28
N GLY A 20 -27.97 -5.91 -17.47
CA GLY A 20 -26.73 -6.67 -17.29
C GLY A 20 -26.21 -7.26 -18.61
N SER A 21 -27.10 -7.81 -19.43
CA SER A 21 -26.75 -8.34 -20.75
C SER A 21 -26.27 -7.25 -21.70
N SER A 22 -26.91 -6.07 -21.71
CA SER A 22 -26.50 -4.93 -22.52
C SER A 22 -25.11 -4.42 -22.14
N ILE A 23 -24.81 -4.31 -20.85
CA ILE A 23 -23.47 -3.89 -20.38
C ILE A 23 -22.43 -4.97 -20.70
N ARG A 24 -22.76 -6.25 -20.57
CA ARG A 24 -21.89 -7.35 -20.98
C ARG A 24 -21.48 -7.26 -22.45
N ASP A 25 -22.42 -7.00 -23.34
CA ASP A 25 -22.16 -6.86 -24.77
C ASP A 25 -21.31 -5.60 -25.02
N ARG A 26 -21.58 -4.50 -24.34
CA ARG A 26 -20.75 -3.28 -24.40
C ARG A 26 -19.31 -3.51 -23.92
N VAL A 27 -19.09 -4.32 -22.88
CA VAL A 27 -17.73 -4.71 -22.46
C VAL A 27 -17.00 -5.45 -23.56
N ARG A 28 -17.67 -6.40 -24.24
CA ARG A 28 -17.09 -7.14 -25.36
C ARG A 28 -16.72 -6.24 -26.55
N ASP A 29 -17.57 -5.28 -26.86
CA ASP A 29 -17.39 -4.38 -28.00
C ASP A 29 -16.29 -3.36 -27.74
N ILE A 30 -16.28 -2.72 -26.57
CA ILE A 30 -15.37 -1.61 -26.23
C ILE A 30 -14.05 -2.08 -25.67
N LEU A 31 -14.04 -3.18 -24.93
CA LEU A 31 -12.86 -3.75 -24.27
C LEU A 31 -12.61 -5.19 -24.77
N PRO A 32 -12.28 -5.40 -26.05
CA PRO A 32 -12.16 -6.76 -26.64
C PRO A 32 -11.04 -7.63 -26.03
N ALA A 33 -10.12 -7.02 -25.28
CA ALA A 33 -9.11 -7.73 -24.52
C ALA A 33 -9.66 -8.37 -23.25
N TYR A 34 -10.86 -7.99 -22.80
CA TYR A 34 -11.53 -8.60 -21.65
C TYR A 34 -12.36 -9.80 -22.08
N VAL A 35 -12.02 -10.96 -21.56
CA VAL A 35 -12.69 -12.23 -21.86
C VAL A 35 -13.47 -12.71 -20.64
N PRO A 36 -14.66 -13.32 -20.82
CA PRO A 36 -15.42 -13.86 -19.71
C PRO A 36 -14.67 -15.03 -19.07
N CYS A 37 -14.56 -15.01 -17.74
CA CYS A 37 -13.97 -16.10 -16.95
C CYS A 37 -14.95 -16.71 -15.94
N LEU A 38 -16.07 -16.02 -15.65
CA LEU A 38 -17.21 -16.53 -14.91
C LEU A 38 -18.50 -15.96 -15.51
N ASP A 39 -19.47 -16.83 -15.75
CA ASP A 39 -20.79 -16.46 -16.29
C ASP A 39 -21.87 -17.23 -15.52
N LEU A 40 -22.41 -16.61 -14.48
CA LEU A 40 -23.46 -17.14 -13.62
C LEU A 40 -24.67 -16.19 -13.59
N PRO A 41 -25.89 -16.67 -13.30
CA PRO A 41 -27.02 -15.78 -13.06
C PRO A 41 -26.66 -14.75 -11.97
N GLY A 42 -26.83 -13.46 -12.27
CA GLY A 42 -26.52 -12.36 -11.34
C GLY A 42 -25.05 -12.08 -11.07
N LEU A 43 -24.11 -12.79 -11.73
CA LEU A 43 -22.67 -12.56 -11.55
C LEU A 43 -21.88 -12.91 -12.81
N HIS A 44 -21.35 -11.91 -13.50
CA HIS A 44 -20.45 -12.06 -14.64
C HIS A 44 -19.08 -11.47 -14.31
N VAL A 45 -18.00 -12.19 -14.61
CA VAL A 45 -16.63 -11.71 -14.41
C VAL A 45 -15.84 -11.80 -15.70
N PHE A 46 -15.19 -10.71 -16.07
CA PHE A 46 -14.29 -10.57 -17.20
C PHE A 46 -12.87 -10.37 -16.71
N PHE A 47 -11.93 -10.90 -17.44
CA PHE A 47 -10.52 -10.80 -17.12
C PHE A 47 -9.72 -10.40 -18.36
N HIS A 48 -8.69 -9.58 -18.23
CA HIS A 48 -7.90 -9.14 -19.37
C HIS A 48 -7.03 -10.29 -19.90
N ARG A 49 -7.13 -10.58 -21.20
CA ARG A 49 -6.53 -11.77 -21.84
C ARG A 49 -5.02 -11.92 -21.64
N SER A 50 -4.26 -10.81 -21.61
CA SER A 50 -2.81 -10.85 -21.40
C SER A 50 -2.41 -11.29 -19.98
N GLU A 51 -3.35 -11.27 -19.04
CA GLU A 51 -3.17 -11.73 -17.67
C GLU A 51 -3.55 -13.21 -17.47
N ALA A 52 -4.03 -13.86 -18.52
CA ALA A 52 -4.49 -15.26 -18.50
C ALA A 52 -3.31 -16.25 -18.31
N ASN A 53 -2.54 -16.06 -17.26
CA ASN A 53 -1.70 -17.12 -16.72
C ASN A 53 -2.64 -18.07 -15.97
N PRO A 54 -2.64 -19.40 -16.26
CA PRO A 54 -3.49 -20.37 -15.59
C PRO A 54 -3.34 -20.36 -14.06
N ASN A 55 -2.26 -19.78 -13.55
CA ASN A 55 -1.97 -19.66 -12.13
C ASN A 55 -2.58 -18.40 -11.46
N THR A 56 -3.36 -17.59 -12.18
CA THR A 56 -3.94 -16.35 -11.65
C THR A 56 -5.46 -16.38 -11.53
N LEU A 57 -6.07 -17.42 -12.11
CA LEU A 57 -7.50 -17.65 -12.09
C LEU A 57 -7.79 -18.98 -11.41
N THR A 58 -8.53 -18.96 -10.33
CA THR A 58 -8.93 -20.17 -9.63
C THR A 58 -10.43 -20.30 -9.58
N ASN A 59 -10.94 -21.35 -10.23
CA ASN A 59 -12.36 -21.67 -10.23
C ASN A 59 -12.74 -22.30 -8.88
N VAL A 60 -13.80 -21.80 -8.26
CA VAL A 60 -14.34 -22.31 -7.01
C VAL A 60 -15.59 -23.12 -7.35
N ASN A 61 -15.42 -24.37 -7.71
CA ASN A 61 -16.47 -25.36 -7.97
C ASN A 61 -17.66 -24.80 -8.79
N ARG A 62 -17.39 -24.07 -9.87
CA ARG A 62 -18.38 -23.41 -10.77
C ARG A 62 -19.28 -22.35 -10.10
N ALA A 63 -19.09 -22.04 -8.81
CA ALA A 63 -19.88 -21.04 -8.08
C ALA A 63 -19.16 -19.72 -7.89
N GLY A 64 -17.91 -19.63 -8.33
CA GLY A 64 -17.13 -18.42 -8.18
C GLY A 64 -15.73 -18.52 -8.77
N ILE A 65 -15.00 -17.42 -8.66
CA ILE A 65 -13.63 -17.30 -9.12
C ILE A 65 -12.81 -16.46 -8.15
N ILE A 66 -11.56 -16.86 -7.94
CA ILE A 66 -10.55 -16.09 -7.21
C ILE A 66 -9.53 -15.56 -8.23
N LEU A 67 -9.37 -14.24 -8.29
CA LEU A 67 -8.42 -13.55 -9.15
C LEU A 67 -7.21 -13.13 -8.34
N GLY A 68 -6.03 -13.58 -8.70
CA GLY A 68 -4.81 -13.30 -7.98
C GLY A 68 -4.16 -14.53 -7.38
N ARG A 69 -3.36 -14.35 -6.33
CA ARG A 69 -2.66 -15.44 -5.66
C ARG A 69 -3.05 -15.53 -4.21
N ALA A 70 -3.40 -16.74 -3.78
CA ALA A 70 -3.70 -17.03 -2.39
C ALA A 70 -2.86 -18.22 -1.92
N PHE A 71 -2.33 -18.12 -0.70
CA PHE A 71 -1.47 -19.10 -0.05
C PHE A 71 -2.14 -19.59 1.21
N GLN A 72 -2.09 -20.91 1.48
CA GLN A 72 -2.65 -21.47 2.69
C GLN A 72 -1.77 -21.14 3.89
N ARG A 73 -2.37 -20.80 5.03
CA ARG A 73 -1.63 -20.59 6.27
C ARG A 73 -1.03 -21.91 6.76
N GLY A 74 0.21 -21.86 7.24
CA GLY A 74 0.94 -23.00 7.78
C GLY A 74 1.85 -23.73 6.79
N ASP A 75 1.50 -23.76 5.50
CA ASP A 75 2.38 -24.32 4.45
C ASP A 75 2.21 -23.57 3.10
N PRO A 76 2.66 -22.31 3.03
CA PRO A 76 2.42 -21.46 1.86
C PRO A 76 3.21 -21.89 0.62
N SER A 77 4.33 -22.58 0.79
CA SER A 77 5.14 -23.06 -0.33
C SER A 77 4.53 -24.26 -1.05
N ARG A 78 3.71 -25.02 -0.33
CA ARG A 78 3.12 -26.26 -0.78
C ARG A 78 1.68 -26.13 -1.27
N TYR A 79 0.95 -25.18 -0.68
CA TYR A 79 -0.46 -24.99 -0.95
C TYR A 79 -0.75 -23.53 -1.31
N GLY A 80 -0.75 -23.25 -2.61
CA GLY A 80 -1.15 -21.96 -3.15
C GLY A 80 -2.21 -22.14 -4.22
N ILE A 81 -3.27 -21.38 -4.12
CA ILE A 81 -4.23 -21.23 -5.20
C ILE A 81 -3.48 -20.58 -6.37
N GLY A 82 -3.44 -21.26 -7.51
CA GLY A 82 -2.71 -20.81 -8.69
C GLY A 82 -1.29 -21.35 -8.84
N ASN A 83 -0.80 -22.24 -7.98
CA ASN A 83 0.55 -22.82 -8.07
C ASN A 83 0.59 -24.26 -8.67
N GLY A 84 -0.50 -24.71 -9.30
CA GLY A 84 -0.55 -26.06 -9.91
C GLY A 84 -0.64 -27.22 -8.90
N HIS A 85 -0.71 -26.95 -7.60
CA HIS A 85 -0.94 -27.97 -6.59
C HIS A 85 -2.44 -28.23 -6.42
N PRO A 86 -2.86 -29.49 -6.31
CA PRO A 86 -4.25 -29.83 -6.12
C PRO A 86 -4.72 -29.36 -4.73
N TYR A 87 -5.55 -28.32 -4.71
CA TYR A 87 -6.41 -28.06 -3.57
C TYR A 87 -7.75 -28.76 -3.83
N ASP A 88 -8.37 -29.23 -2.76
CA ASP A 88 -9.71 -29.79 -2.86
C ASP A 88 -10.72 -28.65 -3.03
N GLY A 89 -11.15 -28.42 -4.27
CA GLY A 89 -12.09 -27.37 -4.63
C GLY A 89 -13.45 -27.51 -3.94
N ASP A 90 -13.89 -28.71 -3.64
CA ASP A 90 -15.16 -28.98 -2.97
C ASP A 90 -15.09 -28.59 -1.50
N THR A 91 -14.00 -28.94 -0.82
CA THR A 91 -13.75 -28.52 0.55
C THR A 91 -13.59 -27.00 0.66
N LEU A 92 -12.86 -26.37 -0.26
CA LEU A 92 -12.72 -24.92 -0.29
C LEU A 92 -14.09 -24.25 -0.48
N TYR A 93 -14.87 -24.69 -1.45
CA TYR A 93 -16.20 -24.16 -1.72
C TYR A 93 -17.14 -24.32 -0.52
N SER A 94 -17.21 -25.52 0.08
CA SER A 94 -18.03 -25.81 1.25
C SER A 94 -17.67 -24.88 2.43
N ASN A 95 -16.39 -24.65 2.65
CA ASN A 95 -15.90 -23.74 3.66
C ASN A 95 -16.28 -22.27 3.36
N ILE A 96 -16.16 -21.84 2.10
CA ILE A 96 -16.57 -20.50 1.67
C ILE A 96 -18.05 -20.27 1.93
N VAL A 97 -18.90 -21.19 1.51
CA VAL A 97 -20.35 -21.10 1.71
C VAL A 97 -20.68 -21.05 3.21
N ARG A 98 -20.16 -21.99 4.00
CA ARG A 98 -20.42 -22.07 5.45
C ARG A 98 -20.00 -20.82 6.21
N THR A 99 -18.87 -20.19 5.82
CA THR A 99 -18.31 -19.02 6.52
C THR A 99 -18.61 -17.69 5.83
N ARG A 100 -19.39 -17.70 4.74
CA ARG A 100 -19.60 -16.54 3.86
C ARG A 100 -18.29 -15.88 3.43
N GLY A 101 -17.31 -16.69 3.06
CA GLY A 101 -15.98 -16.25 2.60
C GLY A 101 -14.98 -15.92 3.70
N ARG A 102 -15.34 -15.85 4.98
CA ARG A 102 -14.43 -15.50 6.08
C ARG A 102 -13.20 -16.42 6.15
N ASN A 103 -13.33 -17.69 5.79
CA ASN A 103 -12.22 -18.64 5.74
C ASN A 103 -11.13 -18.25 4.74
N LEU A 104 -11.46 -17.49 3.68
CA LEU A 104 -10.45 -16.97 2.73
C LEU A 104 -9.53 -15.91 3.37
N ILE A 105 -9.96 -15.28 4.45
CA ILE A 105 -9.16 -14.32 5.22
C ILE A 105 -8.42 -15.00 6.37
N GLU A 106 -9.07 -15.95 7.04
CA GLU A 106 -8.51 -16.60 8.24
C GLU A 106 -7.59 -17.78 7.93
N GLY A 107 -7.91 -18.56 6.90
CA GLY A 107 -7.14 -19.75 6.50
C GLY A 107 -6.19 -19.53 5.34
N TRP A 108 -6.33 -18.41 4.64
CA TRP A 108 -5.53 -18.06 3.47
C TRP A 108 -4.99 -16.64 3.60
N TRP A 109 -3.97 -16.33 2.82
CA TRP A 109 -3.39 -14.99 2.70
C TRP A 109 -2.83 -14.80 1.28
N GLY A 110 -2.52 -13.58 0.89
CA GLY A 110 -1.96 -13.27 -0.41
C GLY A 110 -2.59 -12.02 -1.01
N SER A 111 -2.53 -11.92 -2.32
CA SER A 111 -3.06 -10.78 -3.07
C SER A 111 -4.12 -11.26 -4.06
N PHE A 112 -5.39 -11.12 -3.68
CA PHE A 112 -6.51 -11.61 -4.50
C PHE A 112 -7.80 -10.85 -4.23
N VAL A 113 -8.71 -10.96 -5.20
CA VAL A 113 -10.13 -10.63 -5.08
C VAL A 113 -10.94 -11.85 -5.47
N ALA A 114 -11.98 -12.19 -4.69
CA ALA A 114 -12.87 -13.32 -4.95
C ALA A 114 -14.27 -12.84 -5.32
N PHE A 115 -14.87 -13.48 -6.30
CA PHE A 115 -16.24 -13.28 -6.77
C PHE A 115 -16.97 -14.61 -6.66
N ILE A 116 -18.00 -14.69 -5.82
CA ILE A 116 -18.63 -15.95 -5.46
C ILE A 116 -20.13 -15.77 -5.42
N ARG A 117 -20.87 -16.68 -6.05
CA ARG A 117 -22.31 -16.80 -5.94
C ARG A 117 -22.65 -17.75 -4.80
N LEU A 118 -23.37 -17.28 -3.79
CA LEU A 118 -23.81 -18.10 -2.66
C LEU A 118 -25.18 -18.70 -2.97
N PRO A 119 -25.33 -20.04 -2.90
CA PRO A 119 -26.59 -20.70 -3.24
C PRO A 119 -27.65 -20.56 -2.11
N THR A 120 -27.22 -20.23 -0.90
CA THR A 120 -28.08 -20.20 0.29
C THR A 120 -29.10 -19.07 0.28
N ASP A 121 -28.75 -17.93 -0.29
CA ASP A 121 -29.57 -16.70 -0.31
C ASP A 121 -29.50 -15.98 -1.65
N ASN A 122 -28.96 -16.65 -2.66
CA ASN A 122 -28.81 -16.12 -4.00
C ASN A 122 -28.01 -14.78 -4.04
N SER A 123 -27.11 -14.56 -3.06
CA SER A 123 -26.28 -13.37 -3.01
C SER A 123 -24.96 -13.54 -3.77
N SER A 124 -24.43 -12.45 -4.29
CA SER A 124 -23.07 -12.38 -4.82
C SER A 124 -22.14 -11.80 -3.74
N LEU A 125 -21.06 -12.51 -3.45
CA LEU A 125 -20.03 -12.12 -2.50
C LEU A 125 -18.78 -11.66 -3.25
N ILE A 126 -18.35 -10.45 -2.97
CA ILE A 126 -17.09 -9.87 -3.48
C ILE A 126 -16.18 -9.62 -2.29
N LEU A 127 -15.02 -10.27 -2.27
CA LEU A 127 -14.10 -10.23 -1.16
C LEU A 127 -12.71 -9.81 -1.62
N ARG A 128 -12.13 -8.79 -0.98
CA ARG A 128 -10.76 -8.36 -1.19
C ARG A 128 -9.87 -8.83 -0.04
N SER A 129 -8.75 -9.49 -0.36
CA SER A 129 -7.81 -9.94 0.69
C SER A 129 -7.17 -8.78 1.44
N PRO A 130 -6.76 -8.96 2.73
CA PRO A 130 -6.29 -7.88 3.60
C PRO A 130 -5.09 -7.10 3.08
N MET A 131 -4.14 -7.79 2.47
CA MET A 131 -2.92 -7.16 1.94
C MET A 131 -2.85 -7.27 0.41
N SER A 132 -4.00 -7.06 -0.25
CA SER A 132 -4.10 -7.19 -1.70
C SER A 132 -3.42 -6.04 -2.44
N SER A 133 -2.51 -6.38 -3.34
CA SER A 133 -2.02 -5.48 -4.38
C SER A 133 -2.97 -5.39 -5.59
N VAL A 134 -4.10 -6.09 -5.56
CA VAL A 134 -5.15 -5.99 -6.57
C VAL A 134 -6.18 -4.97 -6.13
N PRO A 135 -6.34 -3.82 -6.81
CA PRO A 135 -7.39 -2.86 -6.50
C PRO A 135 -8.77 -3.47 -6.71
N CYS A 136 -9.74 -3.01 -5.94
CA CYS A 136 -11.14 -3.35 -6.13
C CYS A 136 -11.99 -2.09 -5.96
N PHE A 137 -12.43 -1.54 -7.06
CA PHE A 137 -13.34 -0.40 -7.10
C PHE A 137 -14.75 -0.87 -7.39
N ARG A 138 -15.72 -0.06 -7.00
CA ARG A 138 -17.14 -0.28 -7.23
C ARG A 138 -17.79 0.98 -7.77
N ALA A 139 -18.64 0.82 -8.78
CA ALA A 139 -19.62 1.81 -9.23
C ALA A 139 -21.01 1.17 -9.28
N GLN A 140 -22.05 2.00 -9.20
CA GLN A 140 -23.44 1.56 -9.30
C GLN A 140 -24.14 2.27 -10.47
N ILE A 141 -24.88 1.52 -11.27
CA ILE A 141 -25.66 2.03 -12.39
C ILE A 141 -27.07 1.43 -12.29
N GLY A 142 -28.02 2.23 -11.80
CA GLY A 142 -29.32 1.69 -11.39
C GLY A 142 -29.13 0.66 -10.28
N ASP A 143 -29.68 -0.54 -10.47
CA ASP A 143 -29.55 -1.64 -9.53
C ASP A 143 -28.42 -2.62 -9.88
N LEU A 144 -27.59 -2.27 -10.88
CA LEU A 144 -26.42 -3.04 -11.26
C LEU A 144 -25.18 -2.52 -10.55
N HIS A 145 -24.42 -3.42 -9.94
CA HIS A 145 -23.14 -3.10 -9.32
C HIS A 145 -22.00 -3.60 -10.20
N ILE A 146 -21.02 -2.74 -10.44
CA ILE A 146 -19.86 -3.02 -11.27
C ILE A 146 -18.61 -2.93 -10.41
N PHE A 147 -17.84 -4.01 -10.35
CA PHE A 147 -16.56 -4.08 -9.66
C PHE A 147 -15.42 -4.17 -10.67
N PHE A 148 -14.36 -3.42 -10.45
CA PHE A 148 -13.25 -3.35 -11.42
C PHE A 148 -11.93 -3.00 -10.74
N SER A 149 -10.83 -3.32 -11.41
CA SER A 149 -9.48 -3.01 -10.94
C SER A 149 -8.89 -1.74 -11.55
N SER A 150 -9.43 -1.25 -12.67
CA SER A 150 -8.92 -0.10 -13.41
C SER A 150 -10.01 0.94 -13.64
N VAL A 151 -9.83 2.13 -13.05
CA VAL A 151 -10.75 3.26 -13.23
C VAL A 151 -10.75 3.75 -14.69
N GLU A 152 -9.61 3.69 -15.36
CA GLU A 152 -9.50 4.06 -16.77
C GLU A 152 -10.33 3.14 -17.67
N ASP A 153 -10.20 1.82 -17.48
CA ASP A 153 -10.96 0.84 -18.28
C ASP A 153 -12.46 1.00 -18.04
N PHE A 154 -12.88 1.19 -16.77
CA PHE A 154 -14.27 1.49 -16.44
C PHE A 154 -14.75 2.76 -17.12
N SER A 155 -13.96 3.84 -17.08
CA SER A 155 -14.35 5.11 -17.70
C SER A 155 -14.51 5.02 -19.22
N THR A 156 -13.75 4.12 -19.87
CA THR A 156 -13.82 3.90 -21.32
C THR A 156 -15.16 3.30 -21.75
N LEU A 157 -15.82 2.56 -20.86
CA LEU A 157 -17.16 2.04 -21.12
C LEU A 157 -18.23 3.12 -21.27
N GLY A 158 -18.00 4.32 -20.73
CA GLY A 158 -18.93 5.45 -20.85
C GLY A 158 -20.33 5.16 -20.29
N LEU A 159 -20.41 4.38 -19.19
CA LEU A 159 -21.68 3.94 -18.60
C LEU A 159 -22.33 5.02 -17.74
N THR A 160 -21.53 5.92 -17.17
CA THR A 160 -21.97 7.05 -16.37
C THR A 160 -20.99 8.21 -16.51
N PRO A 161 -21.42 9.47 -16.42
CA PRO A 161 -20.53 10.60 -16.25
C PRO A 161 -19.70 10.43 -14.96
N LEU A 162 -18.42 10.78 -15.02
CA LEU A 162 -17.53 10.76 -13.86
C LEU A 162 -17.23 12.18 -13.42
N THR A 163 -17.50 12.49 -12.15
CA THR A 163 -17.35 13.83 -11.58
C THR A 163 -16.26 13.87 -10.51
N VAL A 164 -15.46 14.94 -10.53
CA VAL A 164 -14.37 15.13 -9.55
C VAL A 164 -14.94 15.54 -8.20
N ASP A 165 -14.49 14.91 -7.14
CA ASP A 165 -14.72 15.35 -5.77
C ASP A 165 -13.67 16.41 -5.37
N TRP A 166 -14.02 17.67 -5.61
CA TRP A 166 -13.14 18.81 -5.31
C TRP A 166 -12.86 18.99 -3.83
N GLU A 167 -13.76 18.56 -2.93
CA GLU A 167 -13.52 18.62 -1.49
C GLU A 167 -12.43 17.61 -1.10
N LEU A 168 -12.50 16.39 -1.62
CA LEU A 168 -11.47 15.38 -1.39
C LEU A 168 -10.13 15.80 -2.00
N VAL A 169 -10.12 16.38 -3.21
CA VAL A 169 -8.91 16.91 -3.84
C VAL A 169 -8.27 18.01 -2.98
N ALA A 170 -9.07 18.94 -2.46
CA ALA A 170 -8.60 19.99 -1.55
C ALA A 170 -8.04 19.42 -0.24
N ALA A 171 -8.70 18.41 0.32
CA ALA A 171 -8.22 17.70 1.51
C ALA A 171 -6.86 17.02 1.25
N GLN A 172 -6.70 16.33 0.12
CA GLN A 172 -5.44 15.71 -0.28
C GLN A 172 -4.33 16.74 -0.57
N ALA A 173 -4.67 17.89 -1.15
CA ALA A 173 -3.72 18.97 -1.37
C ALA A 173 -3.23 19.56 -0.04
N THR A 174 -4.12 19.67 0.93
CA THR A 174 -3.83 20.24 2.25
C THR A 174 -2.98 19.29 3.09
N ASN A 175 -3.38 18.03 3.18
CA ASN A 175 -2.68 17.02 3.98
C ASN A 175 -2.66 15.69 3.21
N GLY A 176 -1.59 15.42 2.52
CA GLY A 176 -1.41 14.41 1.47
C GLY A 176 -1.90 12.98 1.70
N ASP A 177 -2.30 12.64 2.90
CA ASP A 177 -2.41 11.23 3.30
C ASP A 177 -3.81 10.80 3.75
N TYR A 178 -4.87 11.50 3.26
CA TYR A 178 -6.25 11.11 3.57
C TYR A 178 -6.72 9.96 2.72
N LEU A 179 -6.97 8.89 3.40
CA LEU A 179 -7.32 7.65 2.79
C LEU A 179 -8.61 7.12 3.43
N THR A 180 -9.61 7.02 2.62
CA THR A 180 -10.95 6.50 2.94
C THR A 180 -11.38 5.58 1.81
N SER A 181 -12.51 4.92 1.92
CA SER A 181 -13.12 4.21 0.79
C SER A 181 -13.57 5.16 -0.34
N ALA A 182 -13.65 6.45 -0.06
CA ALA A 182 -13.94 7.45 -1.08
C ALA A 182 -12.74 7.60 -2.04
N THR A 183 -13.04 7.73 -3.32
CA THR A 183 -12.08 8.12 -4.36
C THR A 183 -12.28 9.60 -4.69
N ALA A 184 -11.38 10.20 -5.45
CA ALA A 184 -11.56 11.57 -5.92
C ALA A 184 -12.54 11.67 -7.14
N ILE A 185 -13.23 10.57 -7.46
CA ILE A 185 -14.32 10.47 -8.44
C ILE A 185 -15.56 10.01 -7.69
N ARG A 186 -16.59 10.84 -7.66
CA ARG A 186 -17.78 10.65 -6.78
C ARG A 186 -18.54 9.36 -7.03
N GLU A 187 -18.61 8.89 -8.27
CA GLU A 187 -19.35 7.69 -8.67
C GLU A 187 -18.62 6.40 -8.35
N ILE A 188 -17.37 6.48 -7.86
CA ILE A 188 -16.52 5.33 -7.61
C ILE A 188 -16.17 5.26 -6.14
N THR A 189 -16.29 4.08 -5.54
CA THR A 189 -15.81 3.78 -4.19
C THR A 189 -14.80 2.63 -4.23
N GLU A 190 -13.90 2.56 -3.27
CA GLU A 190 -12.96 1.45 -3.13
C GLU A 190 -13.49 0.42 -2.12
N VAL A 191 -13.47 -0.87 -2.48
CA VAL A 191 -13.64 -1.96 -1.51
C VAL A 191 -12.34 -2.07 -0.71
N GLN A 192 -12.42 -1.86 0.59
CA GLN A 192 -11.23 -1.80 1.43
C GLN A 192 -10.58 -3.18 1.62
N ALA A 193 -9.32 -3.16 2.00
CA ALA A 193 -8.55 -4.37 2.32
C ALA A 193 -9.23 -5.17 3.45
N GLY A 194 -9.49 -6.45 3.21
CA GLY A 194 -10.16 -7.33 4.17
C GLY A 194 -11.68 -7.15 4.27
N GLU A 195 -12.29 -6.37 3.37
CA GLU A 195 -13.74 -6.26 3.27
C GLU A 195 -14.36 -7.33 2.40
N SER A 196 -15.58 -7.69 2.76
CA SER A 196 -16.52 -8.49 1.98
C SER A 196 -17.74 -7.65 1.68
N VAL A 197 -18.10 -7.56 0.40
CA VAL A 197 -19.31 -6.91 -0.09
C VAL A 197 -20.29 -7.99 -0.53
N SER A 198 -21.51 -7.98 0.03
CA SER A 198 -22.60 -8.84 -0.38
C SER A 198 -23.62 -8.04 -1.17
N VAL A 199 -24.03 -8.55 -2.31
CA VAL A 199 -25.09 -8.00 -3.17
C VAL A 199 -26.20 -9.03 -3.25
N ASP A 200 -27.40 -8.66 -2.82
CA ASP A 200 -28.61 -9.50 -2.80
C ASP A 200 -29.85 -8.67 -3.12
N GLY A 201 -31.05 -9.29 -3.04
CA GLY A 201 -32.33 -8.63 -3.31
C GLY A 201 -32.68 -7.48 -2.34
N LEU A 202 -31.96 -7.34 -1.23
CA LEU A 202 -32.12 -6.22 -0.29
C LEU A 202 -31.17 -5.06 -0.58
N GLY A 203 -30.25 -5.25 -1.52
CA GLY A 203 -29.25 -4.25 -1.92
C GLY A 203 -27.83 -4.69 -1.63
N ILE A 204 -27.01 -3.77 -1.13
CA ILE A 204 -25.59 -3.99 -0.88
C ILE A 204 -25.25 -3.83 0.60
N SER A 205 -24.49 -4.77 1.13
CA SER A 205 -23.94 -4.71 2.48
C SER A 205 -22.44 -4.95 2.47
N THR A 206 -21.71 -4.28 3.37
CA THR A 206 -20.25 -4.42 3.52
C THR A 206 -19.94 -4.93 4.92
N THR A 207 -19.07 -5.94 5.01
CA THR A 207 -18.65 -6.52 6.29
C THR A 207 -17.12 -6.56 6.34
N PRO A 208 -16.46 -5.93 7.32
CA PRO A 208 -15.03 -6.07 7.52
C PRO A 208 -14.73 -7.44 8.15
N TYR A 209 -13.94 -8.27 7.45
CA TYR A 209 -13.48 -9.56 7.97
C TYR A 209 -12.08 -9.47 8.57
N TRP A 210 -11.37 -8.40 8.32
CA TRP A 210 -10.05 -8.17 8.85
C TRP A 210 -9.91 -6.72 9.34
N ASP A 211 -9.45 -6.59 10.59
CA ASP A 211 -9.22 -5.29 11.20
C ASP A 211 -7.88 -5.31 11.96
N PRO A 212 -6.90 -4.49 11.56
CA PRO A 212 -5.60 -4.45 12.21
C PRO A 212 -5.68 -3.96 13.67
N ARG A 213 -6.73 -3.22 14.04
CA ARG A 213 -6.96 -2.77 15.41
C ARG A 213 -7.30 -3.95 16.32
N GLU A 214 -8.17 -4.84 15.87
CA GLU A 214 -8.54 -6.06 16.61
C GLU A 214 -7.33 -6.97 16.83
N ILE A 215 -6.46 -7.08 15.82
CA ILE A 215 -5.22 -7.84 15.92
C ILE A 215 -4.27 -7.19 16.93
N SER A 216 -4.16 -5.86 16.89
CA SER A 216 -3.31 -5.08 17.80
C SER A 216 -3.76 -5.15 19.26
N ARG A 217 -5.05 -5.37 19.53
CA ARG A 217 -5.61 -5.52 20.87
C ARG A 217 -5.37 -6.89 21.50
N ARG A 218 -4.94 -7.88 20.72
CA ARG A 218 -4.59 -9.21 21.23
C ARG A 218 -3.35 -9.16 22.14
N SER A 219 -3.11 -10.23 22.89
CA SER A 219 -1.93 -10.35 23.75
C SER A 219 -0.63 -10.10 22.99
N GLN A 220 0.23 -9.26 23.58
CA GLN A 220 1.49 -8.86 22.96
C GLN A 220 2.61 -9.87 23.27
N ILE A 221 3.55 -9.98 22.34
CA ILE A 221 4.78 -10.74 22.52
C ILE A 221 5.83 -9.80 23.09
N GLU A 222 6.28 -10.08 24.32
CA GLU A 222 7.19 -9.21 25.06
C GLU A 222 8.58 -9.83 25.27
N ASP A 223 8.74 -11.13 24.99
CA ASP A 223 10.06 -11.78 25.03
C ASP A 223 10.82 -11.57 23.71
N PHE A 224 12.00 -10.97 23.81
CA PHE A 224 12.81 -10.56 22.67
C PHE A 224 13.27 -11.73 21.79
N GLU A 225 13.70 -12.84 22.39
CA GLU A 225 14.17 -14.01 21.62
C GLU A 225 12.99 -14.73 20.95
N THR A 226 11.86 -14.82 21.62
CA THR A 226 10.63 -15.35 21.03
C THR A 226 10.14 -14.47 19.88
N ALA A 227 10.16 -13.15 20.05
CA ALA A 227 9.83 -12.19 19.00
C ALA A 227 10.76 -12.37 17.78
N SER A 228 12.07 -12.50 18.01
CA SER A 228 13.06 -12.68 16.95
C SER A 228 12.85 -13.99 16.16
N ARG A 229 12.63 -15.11 16.87
CA ARG A 229 12.36 -16.42 16.24
C ARG A 229 11.06 -16.41 15.44
N ARG A 230 9.96 -15.84 16.00
CA ARG A 230 8.68 -15.75 15.30
C ARG A 230 8.74 -14.84 14.10
N LEU A 231 9.45 -13.71 14.21
CA LEU A 231 9.64 -12.77 13.09
C LEU A 231 10.43 -13.44 11.97
N ARG A 232 11.53 -14.14 12.28
CA ARG A 232 12.31 -14.90 11.29
C ARG A 232 11.42 -15.89 10.53
N ARG A 233 10.66 -16.69 11.27
CA ARG A 233 9.79 -17.72 10.71
C ARG A 233 8.72 -17.12 9.82
N ALA A 234 7.96 -16.13 10.31
CA ALA A 234 6.88 -15.51 9.54
C ALA A 234 7.39 -14.80 8.28
N THR A 235 8.57 -14.17 8.35
CA THR A 235 9.20 -13.54 7.18
C THR A 235 9.61 -14.59 6.15
N GLN A 236 10.26 -15.68 6.58
CA GLN A 236 10.67 -16.76 5.69
C GLN A 236 9.46 -17.41 5.01
N GLU A 237 8.43 -17.80 5.78
CA GLU A 237 7.19 -18.40 5.27
C GLU A 237 6.48 -17.48 4.26
N SER A 238 6.46 -16.18 4.51
CA SER A 238 5.87 -15.20 3.58
C SER A 238 6.64 -15.14 2.27
N ILE A 239 7.97 -15.10 2.34
CA ILE A 239 8.81 -15.04 1.14
C ILE A 239 8.77 -16.37 0.38
N ASP A 240 8.78 -17.51 1.07
CA ASP A 240 8.67 -18.84 0.45
C ASP A 240 7.40 -18.99 -0.38
N GLY A 241 6.27 -18.51 0.14
CA GLY A 241 5.01 -18.50 -0.61
C GLY A 241 5.12 -17.69 -1.92
N TRP A 242 5.66 -16.48 -1.84
CA TRP A 242 5.79 -15.63 -3.01
C TRP A 242 6.79 -16.17 -4.03
N VAL A 243 7.96 -16.63 -3.62
CA VAL A 243 8.97 -17.12 -4.57
C VAL A 243 8.56 -18.44 -5.23
N ALA A 244 7.80 -19.29 -4.54
CA ALA A 244 7.24 -20.49 -5.15
C ALA A 244 6.27 -20.22 -6.31
N ALA A 245 5.71 -19.02 -6.36
CA ALA A 245 4.77 -18.61 -7.40
C ALA A 245 5.43 -18.08 -8.69
N TYR A 246 6.77 -17.83 -8.67
CA TYR A 246 7.47 -17.16 -9.77
C TYR A 246 8.83 -17.82 -10.06
N PRO A 247 9.08 -18.27 -11.30
CA PRO A 247 10.33 -18.94 -11.66
C PRO A 247 11.53 -17.99 -11.75
N SER A 248 11.29 -16.69 -12.00
CA SER A 248 12.32 -15.66 -12.13
C SER A 248 11.87 -14.37 -11.45
N ALA A 249 12.75 -13.75 -10.70
CA ALA A 249 12.46 -12.56 -9.92
C ALA A 249 13.57 -11.50 -10.07
N MET A 250 13.18 -10.25 -10.21
CA MET A 250 14.05 -9.11 -10.00
C MET A 250 13.85 -8.59 -8.58
N LEU A 251 14.93 -8.28 -7.87
CA LEU A 251 14.86 -7.62 -6.57
C LEU A 251 15.50 -6.22 -6.65
N SER A 252 14.72 -5.19 -6.30
CA SER A 252 15.24 -3.83 -6.09
C SER A 252 15.96 -3.76 -4.75
N LEU A 253 17.31 -3.85 -4.77
CA LEU A 253 18.19 -3.97 -3.61
C LEU A 253 18.81 -2.62 -3.26
N SER A 254 18.33 -1.96 -2.20
CA SER A 254 18.87 -0.67 -1.74
C SER A 254 20.14 -0.79 -0.88
N GLY A 255 20.52 -2.00 -0.47
CA GLY A 255 21.55 -2.20 0.56
C GLY A 255 21.10 -1.82 1.98
N GLY A 256 19.84 -1.48 2.18
CA GLY A 256 19.20 -1.34 3.48
C GLY A 256 18.83 -2.69 4.10
N LEU A 257 18.41 -2.67 5.37
CA LEU A 257 18.08 -3.88 6.12
C LEU A 257 16.97 -4.69 5.43
N ASP A 258 15.89 -4.03 5.02
CA ASP A 258 14.64 -4.66 4.60
C ASP A 258 14.80 -5.45 3.29
N SER A 259 15.28 -4.80 2.23
CA SER A 259 15.54 -5.48 0.95
C SER A 259 16.64 -6.55 1.07
N SER A 260 17.59 -6.38 1.99
CA SER A 260 18.61 -7.39 2.27
C SER A 260 18.03 -8.63 2.96
N ILE A 261 17.06 -8.45 3.88
CA ILE A 261 16.30 -9.55 4.49
C ILE A 261 15.51 -10.31 3.41
N VAL A 262 14.84 -9.58 2.51
CA VAL A 262 14.12 -10.21 1.39
C VAL A 262 15.07 -11.08 0.57
N LEU A 263 16.22 -10.56 0.14
CA LEU A 263 17.20 -11.33 -0.62
C LEU A 263 17.68 -12.57 0.14
N GLY A 264 18.04 -12.39 1.41
CA GLY A 264 18.51 -13.48 2.24
C GLY A 264 17.49 -14.61 2.38
N CYS A 265 16.21 -14.28 2.58
CA CYS A 265 15.14 -15.28 2.63
C CYS A 265 14.89 -15.93 1.25
N MET A 266 14.95 -15.17 0.16
CA MET A 266 14.83 -15.72 -1.20
C MET A 266 15.90 -16.77 -1.49
N THR A 267 17.16 -16.50 -1.08
CA THR A 267 18.27 -17.45 -1.30
C THR A 267 18.17 -18.71 -0.46
N GLN A 268 17.48 -18.66 0.67
CA GLN A 268 17.25 -19.83 1.55
C GLN A 268 15.97 -20.59 1.23
N SER A 269 15.13 -20.08 0.33
CA SER A 269 13.88 -20.73 -0.03
C SER A 269 14.10 -22.06 -0.76
N PRO A 270 13.34 -23.12 -0.41
CA PRO A 270 13.35 -24.38 -1.17
C PRO A 270 12.98 -24.20 -2.64
N SER A 271 12.16 -23.19 -2.95
CA SER A 271 11.72 -22.82 -4.31
C SER A 271 12.48 -21.62 -4.83
N ARG A 272 13.79 -21.56 -4.59
CA ARG A 272 14.63 -20.43 -5.00
C ARG A 272 14.46 -20.11 -6.49
N PRO A 273 13.98 -18.89 -6.85
CA PRO A 273 13.85 -18.49 -8.26
C PRO A 273 15.22 -18.10 -8.85
N THR A 274 15.27 -17.89 -10.15
CA THR A 274 16.39 -17.13 -10.75
C THR A 274 16.28 -15.68 -10.29
N ILE A 275 17.33 -15.14 -9.62
CA ILE A 275 17.29 -13.81 -8.98
C ILE A 275 18.20 -12.85 -9.76
N THR A 276 17.65 -11.71 -10.16
CA THR A 276 18.40 -10.54 -10.64
C THR A 276 18.33 -9.43 -9.60
N CYS A 277 19.42 -9.13 -8.90
CA CYS A 277 19.48 -7.99 -7.98
C CYS A 277 19.85 -6.72 -8.72
N VAL A 278 19.12 -5.64 -8.46
CA VAL A 278 19.37 -4.32 -9.06
C VAL A 278 19.53 -3.27 -7.98
N THR A 279 20.60 -2.46 -8.08
CA THR A 279 20.77 -1.27 -7.24
C THR A 279 21.00 -0.04 -8.10
N TYR A 280 20.40 1.08 -7.69
CA TYR A 280 20.54 2.37 -8.38
C TYR A 280 21.45 3.30 -7.59
N HIS A 281 22.40 3.91 -8.27
CA HIS A 281 23.36 4.82 -7.64
C HIS A 281 23.36 6.21 -8.26
N SER A 282 23.76 7.19 -7.48
CA SER A 282 24.16 8.51 -7.94
C SER A 282 25.61 8.75 -7.52
N ASP A 283 26.38 9.49 -8.32
CA ASP A 283 27.76 9.85 -7.97
C ASP A 283 27.85 10.93 -6.87
N GLN A 284 26.73 11.18 -6.18
CA GLN A 284 26.59 12.17 -5.12
C GLN A 284 26.59 11.52 -3.73
N ILE A 285 26.57 12.35 -2.69
CA ILE A 285 26.46 11.95 -1.30
C ILE A 285 25.27 10.99 -1.12
N GLY A 286 25.52 9.80 -0.54
CA GLY A 286 24.48 8.79 -0.31
C GLY A 286 24.61 7.53 -1.17
N ASP A 287 25.74 7.29 -1.80
CA ASP A 287 26.00 6.04 -2.53
C ASP A 287 25.99 4.83 -1.57
N GLU A 288 25.01 3.98 -1.75
CA GLU A 288 24.77 2.80 -0.92
C GLU A 288 25.27 1.49 -1.55
N ARG A 289 25.89 1.52 -2.74
CA ARG A 289 26.40 0.34 -3.45
C ARG A 289 27.26 -0.57 -2.59
N ARG A 290 28.10 0.00 -1.70
CA ARG A 290 28.94 -0.80 -0.79
C ARG A 290 28.16 -1.79 0.06
N TYR A 291 26.95 -1.43 0.47
CA TYR A 291 26.10 -2.30 1.27
C TYR A 291 25.41 -3.35 0.40
N ALA A 292 24.91 -2.96 -0.76
CA ALA A 292 24.32 -3.90 -1.72
C ALA A 292 25.35 -4.96 -2.15
N ARG A 293 26.59 -4.54 -2.50
CA ARG A 293 27.71 -5.44 -2.81
C ARG A 293 28.05 -6.41 -1.67
N ALA A 294 28.11 -5.91 -0.43
CA ALA A 294 28.40 -6.75 0.73
C ALA A 294 27.32 -7.83 0.95
N VAL A 295 26.06 -7.51 0.69
CA VAL A 295 24.95 -8.47 0.79
C VAL A 295 25.03 -9.50 -0.33
N THR A 296 25.15 -9.07 -1.58
CA THR A 296 25.18 -9.98 -2.74
C THR A 296 26.43 -10.86 -2.74
N GLN A 297 27.57 -10.34 -2.30
CA GLN A 297 28.79 -11.13 -2.12
C GLN A 297 28.60 -12.23 -1.06
N LYS A 298 27.98 -11.91 0.11
CA LYS A 298 27.71 -12.89 1.15
C LYS A 298 26.72 -13.97 0.71
N LEU A 299 25.73 -13.61 -0.10
CA LEU A 299 24.64 -14.49 -0.52
C LEU A 299 24.89 -15.15 -1.90
N GLU A 300 26.05 -14.88 -2.52
CA GLU A 300 26.47 -15.41 -3.81
C GLU A 300 25.41 -15.18 -4.92
N VAL A 301 25.00 -13.91 -5.07
CA VAL A 301 24.03 -13.45 -6.07
C VAL A 301 24.63 -12.31 -6.88
N ASP A 302 24.39 -12.28 -8.19
CA ASP A 302 24.83 -11.20 -9.06
C ASP A 302 24.11 -9.89 -8.77
N LEU A 303 24.86 -8.78 -8.88
CA LEU A 303 24.35 -7.43 -8.67
C LEU A 303 24.51 -6.58 -9.93
N LEU A 304 23.40 -6.10 -10.45
CA LEU A 304 23.37 -5.11 -11.51
C LEU A 304 23.35 -3.70 -10.89
N GLU A 305 24.39 -2.91 -11.17
CA GLU A 305 24.50 -1.54 -10.68
C GLU A 305 24.17 -0.57 -11.81
N LEU A 306 23.11 0.20 -11.63
CA LEU A 306 22.64 1.14 -12.65
C LEU A 306 22.69 2.59 -12.14
N PRO A 307 23.13 3.54 -12.97
CA PRO A 307 23.09 4.94 -12.59
C PRO A 307 21.63 5.44 -12.52
N ARG A 308 21.33 6.31 -11.57
CA ARG A 308 20.05 7.05 -11.57
C ARG A 308 20.04 8.03 -12.72
N SER A 309 18.89 8.14 -13.38
CA SER A 309 18.71 9.12 -14.43
C SER A 309 18.88 10.54 -13.89
N LYS A 310 19.76 11.33 -14.55
CA LYS A 310 19.89 12.76 -14.27
C LYS A 310 18.74 13.58 -14.92
N ASN A 311 18.05 12.98 -15.88
CA ASN A 311 17.02 13.61 -16.73
C ASN A 311 15.67 12.91 -16.59
N ALA A 312 15.25 12.59 -15.35
CA ALA A 312 13.91 12.10 -15.14
C ALA A 312 12.89 13.11 -15.69
N SER A 313 11.96 12.62 -16.51
CA SER A 313 10.92 13.45 -17.11
C SER A 313 9.78 13.62 -16.10
N LEU A 314 9.49 14.88 -15.69
CA LEU A 314 8.32 15.16 -14.90
C LEU A 314 7.02 15.04 -15.73
N GLU A 315 7.11 15.09 -17.05
CA GLU A 315 5.98 14.96 -17.97
C GLU A 315 5.35 13.57 -17.91
N ALA A 316 6.12 12.53 -17.59
CA ALA A 316 5.61 11.17 -17.38
C ALA A 316 4.57 11.07 -16.22
N ILE A 317 4.42 12.13 -15.41
CA ILE A 317 3.37 12.24 -14.39
C ILE A 317 1.96 12.15 -14.98
N PHE A 318 1.77 12.56 -16.24
CA PHE A 318 0.48 12.43 -16.91
C PHE A 318 0.07 10.98 -17.15
N ASP A 319 1.04 10.09 -17.35
CA ASP A 319 0.77 8.66 -17.52
C ASP A 319 0.30 8.03 -16.21
N CYS A 320 0.69 8.60 -15.07
CA CYS A 320 0.33 8.12 -13.74
C CYS A 320 -1.02 8.66 -13.23
N SER A 321 -1.63 9.59 -13.95
CA SER A 321 -2.90 10.23 -13.56
C SER A 321 -4.15 9.39 -13.87
N ARG A 322 -3.99 8.08 -14.18
CA ARG A 322 -5.06 7.13 -14.54
C ARG A 322 -5.77 6.50 -13.35
N THR A 323 -5.55 7.01 -12.17
CA THR A 323 -5.94 6.45 -10.87
C THR A 323 -7.25 7.03 -10.36
N SER A 324 -7.83 6.38 -9.34
CA SER A 324 -9.08 6.82 -8.71
C SER A 324 -8.96 8.13 -7.93
N ARG A 325 -7.73 8.48 -7.56
CA ARG A 325 -7.36 9.69 -6.81
C ARG A 325 -5.96 10.16 -7.18
N PRO A 326 -5.58 11.41 -6.94
CA PRO A 326 -4.20 11.85 -7.12
C PRO A 326 -3.25 11.02 -6.26
N LEU A 327 -2.24 10.42 -6.85
CA LEU A 327 -1.23 9.63 -6.14
C LEU A 327 -0.03 10.51 -5.78
N LEU A 328 0.46 10.36 -4.55
CA LEU A 328 1.43 11.30 -3.96
C LEU A 328 2.83 10.70 -3.78
N SER A 329 3.15 9.58 -4.44
CA SER A 329 4.43 8.90 -4.26
C SER A 329 5.41 9.20 -5.40
N PHE A 330 6.23 10.23 -5.23
CA PHE A 330 7.25 10.59 -6.22
C PHE A 330 8.38 9.56 -6.33
N SER A 331 8.82 8.97 -5.22
CA SER A 331 9.88 7.97 -5.23
C SER A 331 9.50 6.72 -6.02
N ALA A 332 8.21 6.42 -6.10
CA ALA A 332 7.68 5.32 -6.88
C ALA A 332 7.83 5.58 -8.39
N PHE A 333 7.58 6.81 -8.84
CA PHE A 333 7.51 7.18 -10.24
C PHE A 333 8.76 6.79 -11.04
N ASP A 334 9.92 7.33 -10.71
CA ASP A 334 11.17 7.07 -11.44
C ASP A 334 11.64 5.61 -11.24
N ARG A 335 11.41 5.04 -10.04
CA ARG A 335 11.81 3.68 -9.72
C ARG A 335 11.02 2.64 -10.51
N TYR A 336 9.69 2.72 -10.49
CA TYR A 336 8.85 1.69 -11.12
C TYR A 336 9.03 1.60 -12.63
N SER A 337 9.10 2.71 -13.33
CA SER A 337 9.32 2.70 -14.78
C SER A 337 10.65 2.04 -15.16
N ARG A 338 11.71 2.30 -14.37
CA ARG A 338 13.01 1.68 -14.58
C ARG A 338 13.03 0.22 -14.19
N ASP A 339 12.46 -0.12 -13.04
CA ASP A 339 12.38 -1.50 -12.55
C ASP A 339 11.63 -2.38 -13.56
N LEU A 340 10.51 -1.90 -14.12
CA LEU A 340 9.78 -2.60 -15.17
C LEU A 340 10.62 -2.80 -16.44
N ALA A 341 11.34 -1.79 -16.90
CA ALA A 341 12.20 -1.91 -18.07
C ALA A 341 13.32 -2.93 -17.86
N VAL A 342 13.98 -2.90 -16.69
CA VAL A 342 15.05 -3.84 -16.34
C VAL A 342 14.49 -5.26 -16.19
N ALA A 343 13.37 -5.43 -15.51
CA ALA A 343 12.73 -6.73 -15.33
C ALA A 343 12.38 -7.39 -16.67
N LYS A 344 11.82 -6.62 -17.60
CA LYS A 344 11.53 -7.10 -18.98
C LYS A 344 12.79 -7.53 -19.71
N THR A 345 13.85 -6.70 -19.65
CA THR A 345 15.14 -7.00 -20.32
C THR A 345 15.79 -8.28 -19.80
N HIS A 346 15.64 -8.56 -18.49
CA HIS A 346 16.21 -9.75 -17.85
C HIS A 346 15.23 -10.92 -17.71
N GLY A 347 14.04 -10.85 -18.30
CA GLY A 347 13.05 -11.93 -18.29
C GLY A 347 12.50 -12.26 -16.90
N ALA A 348 12.49 -11.28 -15.98
CA ALA A 348 11.91 -11.48 -14.66
C ALA A 348 10.37 -11.49 -14.75
N SER A 349 9.74 -12.46 -14.11
CA SER A 349 8.28 -12.59 -14.04
C SER A 349 7.63 -11.80 -12.92
N VAL A 350 8.45 -11.34 -11.95
CA VAL A 350 8.04 -10.55 -10.81
C VAL A 350 9.15 -9.57 -10.39
N ILE A 351 8.76 -8.44 -9.85
CA ILE A 351 9.64 -7.47 -9.19
C ILE A 351 9.34 -7.51 -7.70
N PHE A 352 10.35 -7.84 -6.90
CA PHE A 352 10.28 -7.76 -5.45
C PHE A 352 10.98 -6.53 -4.92
N ASP A 353 10.52 -6.03 -3.78
CA ASP A 353 11.15 -4.93 -3.04
C ASP A 353 11.09 -5.16 -1.52
N GLY A 354 11.61 -4.19 -0.74
CA GLY A 354 11.59 -4.20 0.72
C GLY A 354 10.60 -3.20 1.33
N GLU A 355 9.59 -2.78 0.58
CA GLU A 355 8.60 -1.83 1.10
C GLU A 355 7.84 -2.43 2.30
N LEU A 356 7.31 -1.57 3.15
CA LEU A 356 6.73 -1.87 4.45
C LEU A 356 7.72 -2.42 5.51
N GLY A 357 8.95 -2.75 5.15
CA GLY A 357 9.94 -3.26 6.11
C GLY A 357 10.17 -2.33 7.30
N ASP A 358 10.22 -1.01 7.06
CA ASP A 358 10.31 -0.02 8.13
C ASP A 358 9.17 -0.16 9.16
N ASN A 359 7.95 -0.45 8.71
CA ASN A 359 6.78 -0.59 9.57
C ASN A 359 6.76 -1.94 10.29
N VAL A 360 6.89 -3.07 9.57
CA VAL A 360 6.76 -4.40 10.17
C VAL A 360 7.96 -4.79 11.05
N PHE A 361 9.13 -4.20 10.79
CA PHE A 361 10.33 -4.43 11.61
C PHE A 361 10.51 -3.39 12.72
N GLY A 362 9.61 -2.41 12.83
CA GLY A 362 9.59 -1.45 13.92
C GLY A 362 10.61 -0.32 13.78
N GLY A 363 10.77 0.23 12.57
CA GLY A 363 11.55 1.45 12.33
C GLY A 363 10.76 2.71 12.70
N GLY A 364 11.36 3.63 13.43
CA GLY A 364 10.80 4.95 13.71
C GLY A 364 9.51 4.99 14.52
N ILE A 365 9.14 3.92 15.22
CA ILE A 365 7.84 3.80 15.89
C ILE A 365 7.65 4.88 16.97
N GLY A 366 8.63 5.13 17.85
CA GLY A 366 8.46 6.01 19.01
C GLY A 366 7.54 5.41 20.09
N HIS A 367 7.36 6.13 21.18
CA HIS A 367 6.48 5.78 22.30
C HIS A 367 6.85 4.48 23.07
N GLU A 368 8.04 3.93 22.86
CA GLU A 368 8.47 2.67 23.49
C GLU A 368 8.41 2.74 25.01
N VAL A 369 8.86 3.87 25.59
CA VAL A 369 8.87 4.10 27.04
C VAL A 369 7.45 4.26 27.57
N ALA A 370 6.62 5.06 26.90
CA ALA A 370 5.23 5.29 27.28
C ALA A 370 4.44 3.98 27.27
N TYR A 371 4.62 3.17 26.23
CA TYR A 371 3.95 1.89 26.10
C TYR A 371 4.39 0.90 27.17
N TYR A 372 5.70 0.80 27.45
CA TYR A 372 6.19 -0.03 28.55
C TYR A 372 5.59 0.39 29.90
N LEU A 373 5.57 1.70 30.18
CA LEU A 373 4.97 2.25 31.39
C LEU A 373 3.46 1.98 31.48
N GLN A 374 2.76 1.92 30.35
CA GLN A 374 1.34 1.61 30.31
C GLN A 374 1.08 0.16 30.74
N LEU A 375 1.89 -0.79 30.28
CA LEU A 375 1.73 -2.22 30.56
C LEU A 375 2.24 -2.62 31.97
N HIS A 376 3.40 -2.11 32.37
CA HIS A 376 4.15 -2.63 33.50
C HIS A 376 4.35 -1.60 34.62
N GLY A 377 3.97 -0.34 34.41
CA GLY A 377 4.25 0.72 35.35
C GLY A 377 5.74 1.06 35.44
N LEU A 378 6.10 1.82 36.48
CA LEU A 378 7.48 2.23 36.74
C LEU A 378 8.22 1.14 37.53
N ASN A 379 9.15 0.47 36.86
CA ASN A 379 10.00 -0.57 37.41
C ASN A 379 11.39 -0.56 36.75
N VAL A 380 12.28 -1.49 37.11
CA VAL A 380 13.65 -1.58 36.55
C VAL A 380 13.63 -1.71 35.00
N GLY A 381 12.65 -2.42 34.44
CA GLY A 381 12.49 -2.55 32.99
C GLY A 381 12.21 -1.22 32.31
N ALA A 382 11.44 -0.32 32.94
CA ALA A 382 11.17 1.00 32.41
C ALA A 382 12.46 1.83 32.23
N PHE A 383 13.39 1.74 33.19
CA PHE A 383 14.69 2.42 33.08
C PHE A 383 15.55 1.84 31.96
N ARG A 384 15.49 0.52 31.73
CA ARG A 384 16.21 -0.13 30.61
C ARG A 384 15.65 0.35 29.27
N VAL A 385 14.32 0.32 29.09
CA VAL A 385 13.68 0.81 27.86
C VAL A 385 13.97 2.31 27.65
N ALA A 386 13.95 3.11 28.74
CA ALA A 386 14.32 4.53 28.66
C ALA A 386 15.79 4.74 28.28
N ALA A 387 16.71 3.87 28.74
CA ALA A 387 18.12 3.93 28.35
C ALA A 387 18.32 3.61 26.86
N ASP A 388 17.66 2.56 26.36
CA ASP A 388 17.70 2.21 24.93
C ASP A 388 17.15 3.32 24.05
N TYR A 389 16.02 3.91 24.44
CA TYR A 389 15.44 5.06 23.74
C TYR A 389 16.38 6.29 23.81
N ALA A 390 16.97 6.57 24.95
CA ALA A 390 17.87 7.69 25.16
C ALA A 390 19.11 7.63 24.25
N LEU A 391 19.70 6.44 24.13
CA LEU A 391 20.82 6.19 23.22
C LEU A 391 20.44 6.48 21.77
N ARG A 392 19.24 6.03 21.34
CA ARG A 392 18.71 6.30 19.99
C ARG A 392 18.47 7.78 19.75
N ALA A 393 17.77 8.42 20.68
CA ALA A 393 17.35 9.82 20.56
C ALA A 393 18.46 10.82 20.90
N LYS A 394 19.63 10.33 21.37
CA LYS A 394 20.77 11.16 21.83
C LYS A 394 20.38 12.16 22.92
N ILE A 395 19.62 11.68 23.91
CA ILE A 395 19.19 12.44 25.08
C ILE A 395 19.58 11.70 26.37
N SER A 396 19.36 12.30 27.55
CA SER A 396 19.58 11.59 28.81
C SER A 396 18.47 10.59 29.12
N GLY A 397 18.79 9.50 29.83
CA GLY A 397 17.81 8.49 30.26
C GLY A 397 16.65 9.10 31.09
N TRP A 398 16.95 10.08 31.94
CA TRP A 398 15.93 10.81 32.70
C TRP A 398 14.99 11.62 31.82
N LYS A 399 15.53 12.25 30.76
CA LYS A 399 14.71 12.96 29.78
C LYS A 399 13.82 11.97 28.99
N ALA A 400 14.35 10.83 28.60
CA ALA A 400 13.59 9.78 27.94
C ALA A 400 12.44 9.26 28.82
N LEU A 401 12.73 8.98 30.12
CA LEU A 401 11.70 8.55 31.06
C LEU A 401 10.62 9.61 31.28
N ARG A 402 11.01 10.89 31.40
CA ARG A 402 10.07 12.02 31.53
C ARG A 402 9.15 12.10 30.32
N ILE A 403 9.71 12.03 29.10
CA ILE A 403 8.93 12.01 27.86
C ILE A 403 7.91 10.86 27.89
N GLY A 404 8.33 9.65 28.22
CA GLY A 404 7.41 8.51 28.30
C GLY A 404 6.30 8.66 29.34
N ILE A 405 6.57 9.31 30.47
CA ILE A 405 5.56 9.61 31.50
C ILE A 405 4.57 10.67 30.99
N GLU A 406 5.06 11.71 30.32
CA GLU A 406 4.25 12.77 29.75
C GLU A 406 3.34 12.19 28.64
N GLU A 407 3.87 11.45 27.69
CA GLU A 407 3.13 10.76 26.63
C GLU A 407 2.06 9.81 27.19
N ARG A 408 2.40 8.99 28.19
CA ARG A 408 1.42 8.12 28.87
C ARG A 408 0.27 8.92 29.49
N ARG A 409 0.58 10.07 30.13
CA ARG A 409 -0.46 10.93 30.75
C ARG A 409 -1.39 11.54 29.71
N GLU A 410 -0.84 11.98 28.59
CA GLU A 410 -1.62 12.55 27.50
C GLU A 410 -2.51 11.50 26.84
N THR A 411 -1.98 10.31 26.58
CA THR A 411 -2.74 9.19 26.02
C THR A 411 -3.90 8.76 26.93
N ASN A 412 -3.68 8.76 28.26
CA ASN A 412 -4.75 8.44 29.22
C ASN A 412 -5.83 9.54 29.33
N LYS A 413 -5.50 10.80 29.03
CA LYS A 413 -6.46 11.93 29.01
C LYS A 413 -7.27 11.98 27.73
N GLN A 414 -6.65 11.61 26.63
CA GLN A 414 -7.27 11.59 25.32
C GLN A 414 -7.80 10.18 25.06
N ARG A 415 -9.12 9.97 25.23
CA ARG A 415 -9.79 8.72 24.87
C ARG A 415 -9.56 8.30 23.41
N TYR A 416 -9.03 9.20 22.59
CA TYR A 416 -8.73 9.02 21.18
C TYR A 416 -7.31 9.52 20.91
N TRP A 417 -6.33 8.62 20.86
CA TRP A 417 -5.08 8.93 20.18
C TRP A 417 -5.36 8.90 18.69
N SER A 418 -5.83 10.01 18.17
CA SER A 418 -6.13 10.15 16.75
C SER A 418 -4.83 10.30 15.97
N ILE A 419 -4.90 10.02 14.67
CA ILE A 419 -3.82 10.33 13.72
C ILE A 419 -3.38 11.80 13.84
N PHE A 420 -4.25 12.70 14.30
CA PHE A 420 -3.93 14.11 14.55
C PHE A 420 -2.86 14.28 15.61
N ASN A 421 -2.91 13.51 16.69
CA ASN A 421 -1.90 13.58 17.74
C ASN A 421 -0.58 12.95 17.28
N TYR A 422 -0.65 11.91 16.41
CA TYR A 422 0.54 11.36 15.77
C TYR A 422 1.14 12.37 14.79
N ILE A 423 0.33 13.01 13.99
CA ILE A 423 0.72 14.07 13.05
C ILE A 423 1.33 15.25 13.82
N GLU A 424 0.67 15.72 14.88
CA GLU A 424 1.12 16.83 15.71
C GLU A 424 2.41 16.47 16.49
N ALA A 425 2.48 15.30 17.10
CA ALA A 425 3.64 14.84 17.87
C ALA A 425 4.87 14.52 17.00
N THR A 426 4.68 14.10 15.76
CA THR A 426 5.78 13.80 14.83
C THR A 426 6.23 15.00 14.01
N GLY A 427 5.59 16.16 14.19
CA GLY A 427 5.85 17.35 13.37
C GLY A 427 5.36 17.20 11.92
N TYR A 428 4.58 16.15 11.64
CA TYR A 428 3.93 15.94 10.34
C TYR A 428 2.87 17.03 10.06
N ASP A 429 2.51 17.85 11.05
CA ASP A 429 1.72 19.07 10.87
C ASP A 429 2.48 20.15 10.05
N ALA A 430 3.80 20.01 9.93
CA ALA A 430 4.58 20.70 8.90
C ALA A 430 4.19 20.30 7.47
N SER A 431 3.35 19.28 7.29
CA SER A 431 2.85 18.78 6.00
C SER A 431 1.62 19.52 5.48
N VAL A 432 1.02 20.41 6.27
CA VAL A 432 0.08 21.36 5.68
C VAL A 432 0.88 22.22 4.71
N SER A 433 0.69 21.98 3.44
CA SER A 433 1.45 22.67 2.41
C SER A 433 1.31 24.17 2.58
N GLY A 434 2.43 24.87 2.79
CA GLY A 434 2.43 26.33 2.83
C GLY A 434 1.88 26.98 1.55
N LEU A 435 1.56 26.17 0.53
CA LEU A 435 1.00 26.59 -0.76
C LEU A 435 -0.53 26.70 -0.76
N ILE A 436 -1.21 26.12 0.22
CA ILE A 436 -2.68 26.11 0.29
C ILE A 436 -3.22 27.52 0.61
N SER A 437 -4.35 27.87 -0.02
CA SER A 437 -5.07 29.10 0.28
C SER A 437 -5.69 29.03 1.69
N ARG A 438 -5.94 30.18 2.29
CA ARG A 438 -6.55 30.25 3.62
C ARG A 438 -7.96 29.62 3.62
N ASP A 439 -8.75 29.92 2.61
CA ASP A 439 -10.14 29.46 2.52
C ASP A 439 -10.20 27.93 2.34
N ALA A 440 -9.34 27.36 1.51
CA ALA A 440 -9.24 25.91 1.35
C ALA A 440 -8.78 25.22 2.64
N PHE A 441 -7.88 25.83 3.40
CA PHE A 441 -7.44 25.31 4.69
C PHE A 441 -8.56 25.31 5.74
N GLU A 442 -9.33 26.39 5.84
CA GLU A 442 -10.46 26.48 6.79
C GLU A 442 -11.57 25.50 6.42
N SER A 443 -11.88 25.36 5.12
CA SER A 443 -12.83 24.37 4.63
C SER A 443 -12.38 22.94 4.98
N TYR A 444 -11.09 22.65 4.77
CA TYR A 444 -10.49 21.37 5.14
C TYR A 444 -10.63 21.09 6.65
N ARG A 445 -10.30 22.03 7.52
CA ARG A 445 -10.43 21.86 8.97
C ARG A 445 -11.86 21.52 9.40
N ALA A 446 -12.86 22.06 8.72
CA ALA A 446 -14.26 21.78 9.01
C ALA A 446 -14.70 20.37 8.59
N THR A 447 -14.07 19.77 7.57
CA THR A 447 -14.48 18.51 6.96
C THR A 447 -13.47 17.37 7.14
N GLN A 448 -12.34 17.64 7.76
CA GLN A 448 -11.20 16.70 7.84
C GLN A 448 -11.55 15.28 8.30
N LEU A 449 -12.47 15.13 9.27
CA LEU A 449 -12.88 13.83 9.80
C LEU A 449 -13.58 12.93 8.78
N ARG A 450 -14.17 13.50 7.73
CA ARG A 450 -14.85 12.74 6.67
C ARG A 450 -13.89 11.87 5.85
N TYR A 451 -12.63 12.27 5.80
CA TYR A 451 -11.63 11.67 4.90
C TYR A 451 -10.59 10.82 5.62
N ILE A 452 -10.83 10.53 6.91
CA ILE A 452 -9.93 9.67 7.68
C ILE A 452 -10.51 8.28 7.75
N HIS A 453 -9.68 7.30 7.46
CA HIS A 453 -10.09 5.90 7.54
C HIS A 453 -10.49 5.51 8.97
N PRO A 454 -11.56 4.73 9.19
CA PRO A 454 -12.01 4.29 10.51
C PRO A 454 -10.92 3.66 11.38
N TRP A 455 -9.97 2.94 10.78
CA TRP A 455 -8.83 2.37 11.51
C TRP A 455 -7.97 3.41 12.24
N LEU A 456 -7.97 4.66 11.75
CA LEU A 456 -7.19 5.75 12.31
C LEU A 456 -8.01 6.66 13.23
N LEU A 457 -9.34 6.61 13.14
CA LEU A 457 -10.25 7.37 14.00
C LEU A 457 -10.56 6.64 15.32
N GLU A 458 -10.78 5.34 15.26
CA GLU A 458 -11.23 4.50 16.38
C GLU A 458 -10.07 3.69 16.94
N THR A 459 -9.06 4.37 17.48
CA THR A 459 -7.85 3.74 18.00
C THR A 459 -7.91 3.39 19.49
N GLU A 460 -9.08 3.44 20.13
CA GLU A 460 -9.24 3.05 21.53
C GLU A 460 -8.78 1.59 21.75
N GLY A 461 -7.94 1.40 22.75
CA GLY A 461 -7.34 0.10 23.07
C GLY A 461 -6.26 -0.40 22.09
N VAL A 462 -5.95 0.36 21.04
CA VAL A 462 -4.79 0.06 20.19
C VAL A 462 -3.51 0.49 20.93
N PRO A 463 -2.52 -0.40 21.08
CA PRO A 463 -1.28 -0.07 21.76
C PRO A 463 -0.53 1.09 21.09
N LEU A 464 0.10 1.93 21.91
CA LEU A 464 0.98 3.00 21.45
C LEU A 464 2.04 2.46 20.47
N GLY A 465 2.31 3.18 19.42
CA GLY A 465 3.23 2.78 18.35
C GLY A 465 2.62 1.88 17.26
N ARG A 466 1.39 1.34 17.46
CA ARG A 466 0.72 0.55 16.41
C ARG A 466 0.00 1.40 15.37
N VAL A 467 -0.41 2.59 15.73
CA VAL A 467 -1.05 3.54 14.81
C VAL A 467 -0.16 3.81 13.59
N ALA A 468 1.16 3.94 13.79
CA ALA A 468 2.10 4.13 12.69
C ALA A 468 2.17 2.92 11.74
N ILE A 469 2.07 1.69 12.28
CA ILE A 469 2.00 0.48 11.46
C ILE A 469 0.69 0.47 10.67
N ILE A 470 -0.44 0.72 11.32
CA ILE A 470 -1.76 0.77 10.68
C ILE A 470 -1.79 1.79 9.55
N TYR A 471 -1.17 2.96 9.76
CA TYR A 471 -0.99 3.96 8.72
C TYR A 471 -0.17 3.44 7.53
N GLY A 472 0.95 2.78 7.78
CA GLY A 472 1.76 2.15 6.72
C GLY A 472 1.00 1.08 5.94
N LEU A 473 0.15 0.27 6.61
CA LEU A 473 -0.70 -0.73 5.96
C LEU A 473 -1.63 -0.10 4.95
N PHE A 474 -2.16 1.05 5.28
CA PHE A 474 -3.06 1.78 4.42
C PHE A 474 -2.38 2.18 3.10
N MET A 475 -1.16 2.70 3.15
CA MET A 475 -0.38 3.01 1.95
C MET A 475 -0.20 1.76 1.07
N MET A 476 0.08 0.60 1.68
CA MET A 476 0.31 -0.65 0.96
C MET A 476 -0.95 -1.26 0.35
N THR A 477 -2.13 -0.98 0.89
CA THR A 477 -3.38 -1.60 0.43
C THR A 477 -4.19 -0.73 -0.53
N SER A 478 -3.99 0.57 -0.52
CA SER A 478 -4.75 1.51 -1.36
C SER A 478 -3.87 2.28 -2.33
N VAL A 479 -2.75 2.87 -1.88
CA VAL A 479 -1.92 3.74 -2.72
C VAL A 479 -1.01 2.95 -3.66
N PHE A 480 -0.22 2.02 -3.13
CA PHE A 480 0.75 1.26 -3.94
C PHE A 480 0.11 0.36 -5.01
N PRO A 481 -1.05 -0.29 -4.77
CA PRO A 481 -1.75 -1.01 -5.82
C PRO A 481 -2.10 -0.13 -7.02
N GLU A 482 -2.65 1.05 -6.79
CA GLU A 482 -2.99 1.98 -7.87
C GLU A 482 -1.75 2.51 -8.60
N ILE A 483 -0.65 2.77 -7.88
CA ILE A 483 0.63 3.13 -8.50
C ILE A 483 1.08 2.04 -9.48
N SER A 484 1.05 0.80 -9.05
CA SER A 484 1.43 -0.34 -9.90
C SER A 484 0.58 -0.39 -11.18
N PHE A 485 -0.72 -0.13 -11.05
CA PHE A 485 -1.63 -0.09 -12.20
C PHE A 485 -1.40 1.13 -13.12
N ALA A 486 -0.97 2.26 -12.57
CA ALA A 486 -0.68 3.46 -13.35
C ALA A 486 0.55 3.31 -14.25
N PHE A 487 1.57 2.60 -13.78
CA PHE A 487 2.85 2.43 -14.49
C PHE A 487 2.91 1.19 -15.37
N GLY A 488 2.18 0.15 -15.01
CA GLY A 488 2.26 -1.12 -15.71
C GLY A 488 1.18 -1.28 -16.77
N SER A 489 1.53 -2.08 -17.76
CA SER A 489 0.61 -2.58 -18.76
C SER A 489 0.18 -4.00 -18.44
N PRO A 490 -0.97 -4.46 -18.94
CA PRO A 490 -1.34 -5.87 -18.86
C PRO A 490 -0.22 -6.78 -19.40
N GLY A 491 0.12 -7.85 -18.67
CA GLY A 491 1.23 -8.74 -19.01
C GLY A 491 2.60 -8.33 -18.50
N ASP A 492 2.74 -7.16 -17.88
CA ASP A 492 4.00 -6.76 -17.26
C ASP A 492 4.31 -7.58 -15.99
N PRO A 493 5.60 -7.72 -15.62
CA PRO A 493 5.98 -8.31 -14.34
C PRO A 493 5.20 -7.72 -13.16
N ALA A 494 4.70 -8.58 -12.29
CA ALA A 494 3.99 -8.14 -11.10
C ALA A 494 4.96 -7.42 -10.14
N LEU A 495 4.51 -6.33 -9.52
CA LEU A 495 5.22 -5.68 -8.43
C LEU A 495 4.65 -6.20 -7.10
N ILE A 496 5.50 -6.76 -6.27
CA ILE A 496 5.11 -7.38 -5.00
C ILE A 496 6.10 -6.96 -3.92
N SER A 497 5.55 -6.52 -2.79
CA SER A 497 6.30 -6.24 -1.57
C SER A 497 6.09 -7.40 -0.58
N PRO A 498 7.00 -8.40 -0.52
CA PRO A 498 6.77 -9.61 0.28
C PRO A 498 6.63 -9.33 1.78
N LEU A 499 7.21 -8.24 2.27
CA LEU A 499 7.10 -7.81 3.67
C LEU A 499 5.69 -7.29 4.02
N SER A 500 4.85 -7.02 3.03
CA SER A 500 3.43 -6.68 3.24
C SER A 500 2.51 -7.90 3.37
N SER A 501 3.04 -9.11 3.50
CA SER A 501 2.24 -10.32 3.63
C SER A 501 1.44 -10.34 4.92
N GLN A 502 0.16 -10.72 4.84
CA GLN A 502 -0.78 -10.70 5.97
C GLN A 502 -0.25 -11.41 7.24
N PRO A 503 0.36 -12.62 7.19
CA PRO A 503 0.87 -13.28 8.40
C PRO A 503 1.98 -12.50 9.10
N LEU A 504 2.86 -11.87 8.33
CA LEU A 504 3.94 -11.05 8.86
C LEU A 504 3.42 -9.75 9.47
N VAL A 505 2.47 -9.10 8.80
CA VAL A 505 1.79 -7.89 9.30
C VAL A 505 1.05 -8.19 10.60
N GLU A 506 0.26 -9.26 10.66
CA GLU A 506 -0.46 -9.66 11.87
C GLU A 506 0.49 -9.96 13.05
N LEU A 507 1.63 -10.58 12.78
CA LEU A 507 2.66 -10.78 13.81
C LEU A 507 3.25 -9.45 14.25
N SER A 508 3.59 -8.53 13.33
CA SER A 508 4.18 -7.24 13.68
C SER A 508 3.26 -6.40 14.57
N LEU A 509 1.94 -6.49 14.35
CA LEU A 509 0.92 -5.85 15.19
C LEU A 509 0.84 -6.44 16.60
N GLN A 510 1.39 -7.62 16.85
CA GLN A 510 1.44 -8.29 18.16
C GLN A 510 2.80 -8.17 18.87
N LEU A 511 3.84 -7.65 18.23
CA LEU A 511 5.14 -7.46 18.89
C LEU A 511 5.09 -6.21 19.77
N ALA A 512 5.54 -6.28 21.01
CA ALA A 512 5.59 -5.10 21.87
C ALA A 512 6.58 -4.05 21.31
N SER A 513 6.14 -2.77 21.21
CA SER A 513 6.93 -1.72 20.54
C SER A 513 8.29 -1.48 21.17
N PHE A 514 8.42 -1.64 22.50
CA PHE A 514 9.68 -1.47 23.21
C PHE A 514 10.74 -2.52 22.87
N LEU A 515 10.40 -3.62 22.18
CA LEU A 515 11.35 -4.60 21.68
C LEU A 515 12.14 -4.13 20.45
N HIS A 516 11.60 -3.15 19.73
CA HIS A 516 12.20 -2.71 18.47
C HIS A 516 13.40 -1.79 18.63
N VAL A 517 13.65 -1.28 19.85
CA VAL A 517 14.84 -0.49 20.15
C VAL A 517 15.67 -1.22 21.21
N ARG A 518 16.94 -1.46 20.89
CA ARG A 518 17.89 -2.08 21.82
C ARG A 518 19.29 -1.55 21.55
N ASP A 519 20.05 -1.22 22.61
CA ASP A 519 21.40 -0.64 22.50
C ASP A 519 21.44 0.59 21.57
N GLY A 520 20.38 1.42 21.60
CA GLY A 520 20.24 2.61 20.76
C GLY A 520 19.96 2.35 19.28
N ARG A 521 19.67 1.11 18.88
CA ARG A 521 19.43 0.72 17.49
C ARG A 521 17.96 0.37 17.27
N GLU A 522 17.40 0.92 16.19
CA GLU A 522 16.06 0.56 15.75
C GLU A 522 16.03 -0.80 15.06
N ARG A 523 14.84 -1.37 14.95
CA ARG A 523 14.58 -2.68 14.32
C ARG A 523 15.39 -3.81 14.97
N ALA A 524 15.60 -3.72 16.28
CA ALA A 524 16.46 -4.63 17.02
C ALA A 524 16.03 -6.09 16.88
N VAL A 525 14.72 -6.38 16.89
CA VAL A 525 14.16 -7.73 16.70
C VAL A 525 14.55 -8.28 15.33
N ALA A 526 14.40 -7.49 14.25
CA ALA A 526 14.77 -7.92 12.90
C ALA A 526 16.29 -8.09 12.76
N ARG A 527 17.09 -7.17 13.30
CA ARG A 527 18.56 -7.28 13.29
C ARG A 527 19.02 -8.56 13.98
N ARG A 528 18.40 -8.93 15.09
CA ARG A 528 18.67 -10.19 15.80
C ARG A 528 18.22 -11.40 14.98
N ALA A 529 17.00 -11.35 14.43
CA ALA A 529 16.40 -12.44 13.67
C ALA A 529 17.21 -12.84 12.42
N PHE A 530 17.90 -11.89 11.80
CA PHE A 530 18.61 -12.08 10.52
C PHE A 530 20.12 -11.83 10.63
N SER A 531 20.69 -11.82 11.82
CA SER A 531 22.11 -11.54 12.06
C SER A 531 23.07 -12.54 11.44
N ASP A 532 22.67 -13.80 11.32
CA ASP A 532 23.42 -14.87 10.66
C ASP A 532 23.39 -14.75 9.14
N LEU A 533 22.28 -14.27 8.60
CA LEU A 533 22.01 -14.20 7.17
C LEU A 533 22.68 -13.00 6.49
N LEU A 534 22.74 -11.87 7.17
CA LEU A 534 23.21 -10.61 6.61
C LEU A 534 24.64 -10.26 7.05
N PRO A 535 25.39 -9.46 6.25
CA PRO A 535 26.71 -9.00 6.68
C PRO A 535 26.60 -8.01 7.83
N PRO A 536 27.61 -7.99 8.75
CA PRO A 536 27.64 -7.04 9.87
C PRO A 536 27.55 -5.56 9.46
N SER A 537 28.04 -5.22 8.27
CA SER A 537 27.95 -3.87 7.71
C SER A 537 26.51 -3.40 7.52
N VAL A 538 25.56 -4.32 7.26
CA VAL A 538 24.13 -4.04 7.12
C VAL A 538 23.40 -4.15 8.46
N THR A 539 23.65 -5.22 9.23
CA THR A 539 22.97 -5.43 10.52
C THR A 539 23.39 -4.40 11.58
N ASN A 540 24.59 -3.81 11.47
CA ASN A 540 25.07 -2.76 12.38
C ASN A 540 24.91 -1.35 11.84
N ARG A 541 24.37 -1.20 10.62
CA ARG A 541 24.25 0.11 9.97
C ARG A 541 23.35 1.05 10.77
N VAL A 542 23.81 2.30 10.93
CA VAL A 542 23.03 3.40 11.50
C VAL A 542 22.80 4.42 10.38
N GLY A 543 21.54 4.82 10.21
CA GLY A 543 21.12 5.77 9.18
C GLY A 543 20.91 5.15 7.79
N LYS A 544 20.21 5.88 6.93
CA LYS A 544 19.88 5.52 5.54
C LYS A 544 20.15 6.75 4.66
N GLY A 545 20.63 6.54 3.46
CA GLY A 545 20.76 7.60 2.47
C GLY A 545 19.38 8.17 2.08
N THR A 546 19.33 9.43 1.69
CA THR A 546 18.10 10.07 1.25
C THR A 546 18.20 10.50 -0.20
N ASN A 547 17.08 10.48 -0.92
CA ASN A 547 16.99 10.93 -2.32
C ASN A 547 16.66 12.44 -2.43
N MET A 548 16.61 13.15 -1.30
CA MET A 548 16.14 14.53 -1.26
C MET A 548 16.97 15.48 -2.13
N GLN A 549 18.30 15.32 -2.15
CA GLN A 549 19.18 16.18 -2.96
C GLN A 549 18.93 16.00 -4.47
N TRP A 550 18.72 14.76 -4.92
CA TRP A 550 18.34 14.48 -6.31
C TRP A 550 16.99 15.13 -6.66
N LEU A 551 16.02 15.06 -5.76
CA LEU A 551 14.71 15.65 -5.92
C LEU A 551 14.77 17.18 -6.01
N HIS A 552 15.58 17.81 -5.14
CA HIS A 552 15.85 19.25 -5.22
C HIS A 552 16.45 19.65 -6.58
N THR A 553 17.41 18.88 -7.07
CA THR A 553 18.02 19.13 -8.38
C THR A 553 17.01 19.03 -9.51
N LEU A 554 16.16 18.00 -9.47
CA LEU A 554 15.11 17.79 -10.47
C LEU A 554 14.09 18.94 -10.50
N VAL A 555 13.54 19.33 -9.34
CA VAL A 555 12.58 20.45 -9.25
C VAL A 555 13.22 21.75 -9.73
N ASN A 556 14.47 22.02 -9.34
CA ASN A 556 15.15 23.23 -9.78
C ASN A 556 15.39 23.27 -11.30
N SER A 557 15.75 22.15 -11.90
CA SER A 557 15.99 22.06 -13.36
C SER A 557 14.70 22.16 -14.18
N ARG A 558 13.53 21.88 -13.58
CA ARG A 558 12.23 21.86 -14.27
C ARG A 558 11.28 23.00 -13.86
N ARG A 559 11.81 24.06 -13.23
CA ARG A 559 11.00 25.23 -12.84
C ARG A 559 10.12 25.84 -13.94
N PRO A 560 10.57 25.99 -15.20
CA PRO A 560 9.69 26.51 -16.25
C PRO A 560 8.45 25.65 -16.45
N PHE A 561 8.61 24.33 -16.53
CA PHE A 561 7.51 23.37 -16.63
C PHE A 561 6.57 23.44 -15.41
N LEU A 562 7.13 23.52 -14.20
CA LEU A 562 6.33 23.63 -12.98
C LEU A 562 5.52 24.93 -12.93
N LYS A 563 6.07 26.05 -13.41
CA LYS A 563 5.35 27.33 -13.53
C LYS A 563 4.18 27.21 -14.50
N GLU A 564 4.41 26.67 -15.69
CA GLU A 564 3.40 26.46 -16.71
C GLU A 564 2.26 25.57 -16.19
N MET A 565 2.60 24.52 -15.47
CA MET A 565 1.61 23.57 -14.96
C MET A 565 0.78 24.13 -13.80
N LEU A 566 1.41 24.82 -12.85
CA LEU A 566 0.80 25.10 -11.55
C LEU A 566 0.24 26.53 -11.44
N LEU A 567 0.89 27.57 -12.02
CA LEU A 567 0.47 28.97 -11.80
C LEU A 567 -0.91 29.30 -12.40
N ASP A 568 -1.22 28.70 -13.54
CA ASP A 568 -2.52 28.84 -14.20
C ASP A 568 -3.30 27.51 -14.19
N GLY A 569 -2.96 26.64 -13.23
CA GLY A 569 -3.54 25.32 -13.05
C GLY A 569 -4.98 25.34 -12.52
N LEU A 570 -5.62 24.18 -12.58
CA LEU A 570 -7.00 24.00 -12.12
C LEU A 570 -7.14 24.23 -10.62
N MET A 571 -6.12 23.85 -9.81
CA MET A 571 -6.13 24.10 -8.38
C MET A 571 -6.07 25.59 -8.02
N VAL A 572 -5.30 26.40 -8.74
CA VAL A 572 -5.27 27.86 -8.56
C VAL A 572 -6.61 28.47 -8.95
N ARG A 573 -7.18 28.04 -10.07
CA ARG A 573 -8.51 28.51 -10.53
C ARG A 573 -9.63 28.13 -9.58
N ALA A 574 -9.53 26.97 -8.93
CA ALA A 574 -10.48 26.51 -7.92
C ALA A 574 -10.25 27.14 -6.53
N GLY A 575 -9.26 28.03 -6.38
CA GLY A 575 -8.95 28.68 -5.10
C GLY A 575 -8.32 27.75 -4.04
N ILE A 576 -7.86 26.55 -4.42
CA ILE A 576 -7.20 25.60 -3.51
C ILE A 576 -5.76 26.06 -3.22
N LEU A 577 -5.01 26.45 -4.25
CA LEU A 577 -3.66 26.97 -4.11
C LEU A 577 -3.61 28.49 -4.10
N ASP A 578 -2.73 29.03 -3.27
CA ASP A 578 -2.39 30.45 -3.24
C ASP A 578 -1.35 30.74 -4.34
N ARG A 579 -1.76 31.48 -5.38
CA ARG A 579 -0.91 31.82 -6.53
C ARG A 579 0.36 32.57 -6.12
N HIS A 580 0.26 33.53 -5.20
CA HIS A 580 1.41 34.36 -4.81
C HIS A 580 2.46 33.54 -4.03
N LYS A 581 2.00 32.67 -3.13
CA LYS A 581 2.90 31.76 -2.42
C LYS A 581 3.61 30.83 -3.40
N LEU A 582 2.88 30.31 -4.37
CA LEU A 582 3.42 29.40 -5.39
C LEU A 582 4.45 30.12 -6.30
N GLU A 583 4.17 31.35 -6.75
CA GLU A 583 5.12 32.18 -7.50
C GLU A 583 6.40 32.42 -6.73
N SER A 584 6.28 32.73 -5.44
CA SER A 584 7.43 32.93 -4.55
C SER A 584 8.31 31.67 -4.49
N VAL A 585 7.71 30.49 -4.26
CA VAL A 585 8.45 29.21 -4.15
C VAL A 585 9.10 28.81 -5.46
N LEU A 586 8.46 29.06 -6.60
CA LEU A 586 8.98 28.77 -7.94
C LEU A 586 9.94 29.87 -8.47
N SER A 587 10.21 30.91 -7.70
CA SER A 587 11.19 31.94 -8.06
C SER A 587 12.63 31.48 -7.82
N PRO A 588 13.59 31.85 -8.67
CA PRO A 588 15.02 31.52 -8.46
C PRO A 588 15.65 32.13 -7.21
N ALA A 589 15.07 33.25 -6.72
CA ALA A 589 15.63 34.05 -5.63
C ALA A 589 15.43 33.44 -4.23
N VAL A 590 14.62 32.40 -4.09
CA VAL A 590 14.22 31.86 -2.77
C VAL A 590 14.76 30.46 -2.58
N SER A 591 15.95 30.36 -1.97
CA SER A 591 16.54 29.06 -1.58
C SER A 591 16.11 28.55 -0.19
N ASN A 592 15.36 29.34 0.59
CA ASN A 592 15.05 29.08 2.01
C ASN A 592 13.54 29.22 2.33
N THR A 593 12.66 28.58 1.58
CA THR A 593 11.24 28.54 1.97
C THR A 593 10.97 27.36 2.89
N LYS A 594 10.03 27.55 3.84
CA LYS A 594 9.45 26.46 4.66
C LYS A 594 8.69 25.42 3.83
N VAL A 595 8.39 25.73 2.58
CA VAL A 595 7.71 24.84 1.63
C VAL A 595 8.72 23.86 1.05
N GLY A 596 8.49 22.59 1.29
CA GLY A 596 9.36 21.51 0.82
C GLY A 596 9.22 21.24 -0.68
N VAL A 597 10.27 20.70 -1.28
CA VAL A 597 10.24 20.20 -2.67
C VAL A 597 9.13 19.16 -2.86
N LEU A 598 8.85 18.38 -1.82
CA LEU A 598 7.78 17.38 -1.83
C LEU A 598 6.40 18.00 -2.02
N ASP A 599 6.15 19.21 -1.46
CA ASP A 599 4.88 19.90 -1.64
C ASP A 599 4.66 20.32 -3.09
N VAL A 600 5.69 20.86 -3.73
CA VAL A 600 5.60 21.27 -5.16
C VAL A 600 5.29 20.06 -6.03
N ILE A 601 5.95 18.93 -5.77
CA ILE A 601 5.70 17.69 -6.52
C ILE A 601 4.31 17.15 -6.24
N ARG A 602 3.84 17.19 -5.00
CA ARG A 602 2.46 16.82 -4.64
C ARG A 602 1.46 17.63 -5.45
N MET A 603 1.63 18.95 -5.51
CA MET A 603 0.72 19.81 -6.29
C MET A 603 0.78 19.49 -7.79
N LEU A 604 1.95 19.15 -8.31
CA LEU A 604 2.07 18.73 -9.70
C LEU A 604 1.28 17.44 -9.99
N TYR A 605 1.31 16.46 -9.08
CA TYR A 605 0.51 15.22 -9.23
C TYR A 605 -0.98 15.50 -9.24
N ILE A 606 -1.45 16.32 -8.30
CA ILE A 606 -2.86 16.67 -8.20
C ILE A 606 -3.30 17.41 -9.46
N GLU A 607 -2.50 18.37 -9.93
CA GLU A 607 -2.80 19.14 -11.15
C GLU A 607 -2.85 18.24 -12.41
N ALA A 608 -1.89 17.31 -12.54
CA ALA A 608 -1.87 16.37 -13.67
C ALA A 608 -3.12 15.46 -13.65
N TRP A 609 -3.52 14.98 -12.48
CA TRP A 609 -4.71 14.18 -12.29
C TRP A 609 -5.99 14.98 -12.63
N LEU A 610 -6.10 16.21 -12.15
CA LEU A 610 -7.22 17.11 -12.44
C LEU A 610 -7.33 17.43 -13.95
N ARG A 611 -6.22 17.63 -14.64
CA ARG A 611 -6.23 17.84 -16.09
C ARG A 611 -6.76 16.63 -16.85
N ARG A 612 -6.57 15.42 -16.34
CA ARG A 612 -7.12 14.21 -16.95
C ARG A 612 -8.61 14.05 -16.69
N TRP A 613 -9.05 14.22 -15.44
CA TRP A 613 -10.42 13.91 -15.02
C TRP A 613 -11.34 15.13 -15.04
N GLY A 614 -10.88 16.31 -14.68
CA GLY A 614 -11.68 17.54 -14.62
C GLY A 614 -12.12 18.12 -15.97
N HIS A 615 -11.46 17.72 -17.08
CA HIS A 615 -11.92 18.13 -18.42
C HIS A 615 -13.10 17.30 -18.95
N ARG A 616 -13.36 16.14 -18.36
CA ARG A 616 -14.48 15.27 -18.77
C ARG A 616 -15.82 15.81 -18.30
N GLU A 617 -15.85 16.57 -17.20
CA GLU A 617 -17.07 17.25 -16.70
C GLU A 617 -17.64 18.26 -17.72
N ARG A 618 -16.81 18.86 -18.57
CA ARG A 618 -17.26 19.89 -19.55
C ARG A 618 -17.81 19.31 -20.85
N ARG A 619 -17.71 18.00 -21.07
CA ARG A 619 -18.18 17.32 -22.29
C ARG A 619 -19.43 16.46 -22.07
N ALA A 620 -19.89 16.28 -20.82
CA ALA A 620 -21.14 15.65 -20.46
C ALA A 620 -22.23 16.70 -20.22
#